data_efa112325d54299c75381cfeb5a80601
#
_entry.id   efa112325d54299c75381cfeb5a80601
#
_cell.length_a   1.000
_cell.length_b   1.000
_cell.length_c   1.000
_cell.angle_alpha   90.00
_cell.angle_beta   90.00
_cell.angle_gamma   90.00
#
_symmetry.space_group_name_H-M   'P 1'
#
loop_
_entity.id
_entity.type
_entity.pdbx_description
1 polymer ?
#
loop_
_entity_poly.entity_id
_entity_poly.type
_entity_poly.pdbx_seq_one_letter_code
_entity_poly.pdbx_strand_id
1 'polypeptide(L)' 'LVPATEVGARAGALAAELAAGPTAAYAETKRLLADGGSRPLTDSLAAECAAQRRLGTTTDHGTAVRAFLAKQRPAFVGS' A
#
# COMPACT_ATOMS: atom_id res chain seq x y z
N LEU A 1 16.94 -4.68 11.45
CA LEU A 1 17.49 -4.49 12.80
C LEU A 1 18.54 -3.38 12.77
N VAL A 2 18.41 -2.41 13.66
CA VAL A 2 19.33 -1.26 13.74
C VAL A 2 19.78 -1.05 15.19
N PRO A 3 20.91 -0.36 15.45
CA PRO A 3 21.30 0.02 16.81
C PRO A 3 20.21 0.84 17.51
N ALA A 4 20.08 0.71 18.83
CA ALA A 4 19.07 1.40 19.62
C ALA A 4 19.09 2.94 19.43
N THR A 5 20.28 3.51 19.22
CA THR A 5 20.47 4.94 18.96
C THR A 5 19.92 5.44 17.62
N GLU A 6 19.64 4.51 16.67
CA GLU A 6 19.15 4.81 15.32
C GLU A 6 17.68 4.51 15.14
N VAL A 7 17.03 3.85 16.10
CA VAL A 7 15.62 3.39 15.97
C VAL A 7 14.69 4.54 15.67
N GLY A 8 14.79 5.64 16.41
CA GLY A 8 13.91 6.81 16.21
C GLY A 8 14.03 7.42 14.82
N ALA A 9 15.26 7.65 14.36
CA ALA A 9 15.52 8.22 13.04
C ALA A 9 15.06 7.28 11.92
N ARG A 10 15.33 5.98 12.05
CA ARG A 10 14.94 4.96 11.07
C ARG A 10 13.43 4.79 11.01
N ALA A 11 12.75 4.76 12.14
CA ALA A 11 11.29 4.71 12.21
C ALA A 11 10.63 5.94 11.57
N GLY A 12 11.15 7.13 11.86
CA GLY A 12 10.67 8.37 11.26
C GLY A 12 10.85 8.41 9.74
N ALA A 13 12.00 7.96 9.23
CA ALA A 13 12.27 7.88 7.80
C ALA A 13 11.30 6.90 7.10
N LEU A 14 11.08 5.71 7.67
CA LEU A 14 10.13 4.73 7.14
C LEU A 14 8.69 5.25 7.17
N ALA A 15 8.29 5.92 8.25
CA ALA A 15 6.96 6.51 8.35
C ALA A 15 6.73 7.58 7.28
N ALA A 16 7.72 8.44 7.01
CA ALA A 16 7.65 9.46 5.96
C ALA A 16 7.56 8.83 4.56
N GLU A 17 8.33 7.77 4.31
CA GLU A 17 8.28 7.02 3.04
C GLU A 17 6.89 6.41 2.82
N LEU A 18 6.32 5.76 3.83
CA LEU A 18 4.98 5.18 3.77
C LEU A 18 3.90 6.25 3.59
N ALA A 19 4.02 7.39 4.29
CA ALA A 19 3.07 8.49 4.18
C ALA A 19 3.05 9.12 2.77
N ALA A 20 4.16 9.10 2.05
CA ALA A 20 4.25 9.58 0.67
C ALA A 20 3.77 8.55 -0.37
N GLY A 21 3.45 7.33 0.04
CA GLY A 21 3.00 6.25 -0.83
C GLY A 21 1.47 6.22 -1.03
N PRO A 22 0.97 5.22 -1.77
CA PRO A 22 -0.46 5.03 -2.00
C PRO A 22 -1.15 4.46 -0.75
N THR A 23 -1.48 5.32 0.21
CA THR A 23 -1.96 4.92 1.54
C THR A 23 -3.27 4.14 1.51
N ALA A 24 -4.14 4.37 0.52
CA ALA A 24 -5.33 3.55 0.31
C ALA A 24 -4.97 2.09 0.00
N ALA A 25 -3.96 1.85 -0.83
CA ALA A 25 -3.46 0.50 -1.12
C ALA A 25 -2.82 -0.15 0.11
N TYR A 26 -2.07 0.61 0.90
CA TYR A 26 -1.49 0.11 2.16
C TYR A 26 -2.57 -0.29 3.17
N ALA A 27 -3.65 0.48 3.28
CA ALA A 27 -4.78 0.14 4.14
C ALA A 27 -5.44 -1.19 3.74
N GLU A 28 -5.67 -1.41 2.44
CA GLU A 28 -6.21 -2.68 1.94
C GLU A 28 -5.25 -3.85 2.16
N THR A 29 -3.96 -3.66 1.92
CA THR A 29 -2.93 -4.67 2.19
C THR A 29 -2.93 -5.08 3.66
N LYS A 30 -2.92 -4.09 4.56
CA LYS A 30 -2.95 -4.34 6.01
C LYS A 30 -4.21 -5.12 6.43
N ARG A 31 -5.37 -4.75 5.89
CA ARG A 31 -6.64 -5.44 6.16
C ARG A 31 -6.59 -6.89 5.66
N LEU A 32 -6.14 -7.12 4.43
CA LEU A 32 -6.06 -8.46 3.86
C LEU A 32 -5.09 -9.36 4.63
N LEU A 33 -3.95 -8.83 5.06
CA LEU A 33 -3.00 -9.58 5.89
C LEU A 33 -3.58 -9.93 7.26
N ALA A 34 -4.27 -9.00 7.90
CA ALA A 34 -4.91 -9.25 9.22
C ALA A 34 -5.98 -10.35 9.14
N ASP A 35 -6.76 -10.35 8.08
CA ASP A 35 -7.88 -11.29 7.90
C ASP A 35 -7.43 -12.65 7.31
N GLY A 36 -6.34 -12.66 6.53
CA GLY A 36 -5.93 -13.81 5.70
C GLY A 36 -5.56 -15.06 6.49
N GLY A 37 -5.03 -14.89 7.71
CA GLY A 37 -4.60 -16.02 8.55
C GLY A 37 -5.74 -16.87 9.10
N SER A 38 -6.99 -16.38 9.06
CA SER A 38 -8.17 -17.06 9.61
C SER A 38 -9.21 -17.46 8.57
N ARG A 39 -8.96 -17.21 7.30
CA ARG A 39 -9.91 -17.46 6.20
C ARG A 39 -9.49 -18.63 5.32
N PRO A 40 -10.47 -19.38 4.76
CA PRO A 40 -10.19 -20.29 3.64
C PRO A 40 -9.55 -19.55 2.46
N LEU A 41 -8.70 -20.24 1.70
CA LEU A 41 -7.99 -19.65 0.55
C LEU A 41 -8.94 -19.01 -0.47
N THR A 42 -10.06 -19.66 -0.79
CA THR A 42 -11.07 -19.13 -1.73
C THR A 42 -11.64 -17.79 -1.28
N ASP A 43 -11.89 -17.62 0.02
CA ASP A 43 -12.40 -16.37 0.58
C ASP A 43 -11.34 -15.28 0.58
N SER A 44 -10.08 -15.63 0.85
CA SER A 44 -8.95 -14.71 0.75
C SER A 44 -8.77 -14.20 -0.68
N LEU A 45 -8.81 -15.08 -1.67
CA LEU A 45 -8.72 -14.71 -3.09
C LEU A 45 -9.88 -13.81 -3.52
N ALA A 46 -11.11 -14.10 -3.08
CA ALA A 46 -12.25 -13.24 -3.37
C ALA A 46 -12.10 -11.84 -2.75
N ALA A 47 -11.58 -11.77 -1.51
CA ALA A 47 -11.30 -10.51 -0.83
C ALA A 47 -10.22 -9.70 -1.54
N GLU A 48 -9.14 -10.34 -2.03
CA GLU A 48 -8.10 -9.68 -2.82
C GLU A 48 -8.64 -9.13 -4.14
N CYS A 49 -9.44 -9.92 -4.88
CA CYS A 49 -10.09 -9.45 -6.10
C CYS A 49 -11.00 -8.23 -5.84
N ALA A 50 -11.74 -8.22 -4.74
CA ALA A 50 -12.58 -7.10 -4.37
C ALA A 50 -11.74 -5.85 -4.03
N ALA A 51 -10.61 -6.02 -3.32
CA ALA A 51 -9.68 -4.94 -3.02
C ALA A 51 -9.07 -4.36 -4.30
N GLN A 52 -8.62 -5.21 -5.24
CA GLN A 52 -8.08 -4.77 -6.52
C GLN A 52 -9.08 -3.94 -7.32
N ARG A 53 -10.35 -4.35 -7.36
CA ARG A 53 -11.41 -3.56 -8.03
C ARG A 53 -11.59 -2.19 -7.40
N ARG A 54 -11.61 -2.09 -6.06
CA ARG A 54 -11.71 -0.80 -5.37
C ARG A 54 -10.51 0.09 -5.66
N LEU A 55 -9.31 -0.47 -5.52
CA LEU A 55 -8.06 0.28 -5.74
C LEU A 55 -7.91 0.73 -7.19
N GLY A 56 -8.38 -0.05 -8.17
CA GLY A 56 -8.35 0.29 -9.59
C GLY A 56 -9.15 1.54 -9.95
N THR A 57 -10.07 1.98 -9.09
CA THR A 57 -10.86 3.22 -9.28
C THR A 57 -10.27 4.43 -8.56
N THR A 58 -9.17 4.27 -7.83
CA THR A 58 -8.55 5.37 -7.09
C THR A 58 -7.78 6.34 -8.01
N THR A 59 -7.67 7.58 -7.57
CA THR A 59 -6.83 8.60 -8.21
C THR A 59 -5.37 8.15 -8.24
N ASP A 60 -4.89 7.56 -7.16
CA ASP A 60 -3.52 7.06 -7.02
C ASP A 60 -3.21 5.96 -8.03
N HIS A 61 -4.15 5.04 -8.29
CA HIS A 61 -3.98 4.02 -9.33
C HIS A 61 -3.79 4.66 -10.72
N GLY A 62 -4.68 5.59 -11.09
CA GLY A 62 -4.56 6.31 -12.35
C GLY A 62 -3.26 7.09 -12.48
N THR A 63 -2.80 7.71 -11.40
CA THR A 63 -1.53 8.43 -11.34
C THR A 63 -0.35 7.47 -11.50
N ALA A 64 -0.37 6.31 -10.83
CA ALA A 64 0.67 5.30 -10.94
C ALA A 64 0.80 4.77 -12.37
N VAL A 65 -0.32 4.46 -13.03
CA VAL A 65 -0.33 3.96 -14.42
C VAL A 65 0.27 5.00 -15.38
N ARG A 66 -0.14 6.25 -15.29
CA ARG A 66 0.40 7.32 -16.13
C ARG A 66 1.90 7.53 -15.90
N ALA A 67 2.32 7.57 -14.64
CA ALA A 67 3.73 7.73 -14.27
C ALA A 67 4.59 6.55 -14.77
N PHE A 68 4.08 5.33 -14.64
CA PHE A 68 4.75 4.13 -15.16
C PHE A 68 4.97 4.21 -16.68
N LEU A 69 3.95 4.57 -17.43
CA LEU A 69 4.05 4.71 -18.89
C LEU A 69 5.00 5.83 -19.30
N ALA A 70 5.05 6.91 -18.52
CA ALA A 70 5.97 8.03 -18.74
C ALA A 70 7.38 7.80 -18.16
N LYS A 71 7.62 6.65 -17.50
CA LYS A 71 8.89 6.34 -16.79
C LYS A 71 9.25 7.40 -15.74
N GLN A 72 8.27 7.88 -15.02
CA GLN A 72 8.39 8.89 -13.96
C GLN A 72 7.98 8.31 -12.61
N ARG A 73 8.40 8.97 -11.52
CA ARG A 73 7.91 8.65 -10.19
C ARG A 73 6.50 9.21 -9.99
N PRO A 74 5.54 8.40 -9.51
CA PRO A 74 4.21 8.90 -9.18
C PRO A 74 4.23 9.75 -7.91
N ALA A 75 3.33 10.74 -7.85
CA ALA A 75 3.01 11.47 -6.62
C ALA A 75 1.61 11.04 -6.16
N PHE A 76 1.52 10.46 -4.97
CA PHE A 76 0.29 9.92 -4.44
C PHE A 76 -0.41 10.91 -3.50
N VAL A 77 -1.75 10.84 -3.45
CA VAL A 77 -2.59 11.71 -2.62
C VAL A 77 -3.42 10.92 -1.59
N GLY A 78 -3.34 9.58 -1.60
CA GLY A 78 -4.03 8.73 -0.64
C GLY A 78 -5.49 8.42 -1.00
N SER A 79 -5.89 8.61 -2.22
CA SER A 79 -7.26 8.39 -2.66
C SER A 79 -7.35 7.87 -4.09
#